data_f282773eabaf881fb78cf6b1974d517e
#
_entry.id   f282773eabaf881fb78cf6b1974d517e
#
_cell.length_a   1.000
_cell.length_b   1.000
_cell.length_c   1.000
_cell.angle_alpha   90.00
_cell.angle_beta   90.00
_cell.angle_gamma   90.00
#
_symmetry.space_group_name_H-M   'P 1'
#
loop_
_entity.id
_entity.type
_entity.pdbx_description
1 polymer ?
#
loop_
_entity_poly.entity_id
_entity_poly.type
_entity_poly.pdbx_seq_one_letter_code
_entity_poly.pdbx_strand_id
1 'polypeptide(L)'
;MPSRPWLLRLLLLMLAAVALAWLAWLGRPAEPARATPDGASATPQTPGPAQQAAVAAHGDRPEGMAAAAEPASAAPASQQPRLKPVMSEADWAAFDREWCAAMQPAREALRQGGLAALEKLPPRPLVDDDIQAAAGSQLLRRLSQALSARASPRERAVGLWLAGREAELLAEAQATRDPVIVALAAQRLRGEASAQATRLWRELEPTNMVALLHAQAIDPRPAAVWLESLASATAYEPHLTTVFQILHSVPAPTEGSPAALAQDIALVGLHAAWPLFEVGQLLKPCRRPESAPLARQCAAVAERLWALKPNDTFSPRIAFALVRAQPALRPAWEARARHAEAMAQLEMDGIDDNIEELMLRSACLAPPAPKGIMSERLRLGDAVYWSGRLPTDPAALDALVSRHRAARGGKSLLDAPPAAPTAASAPARP
;
A
#
# COMPACT_ATOMS: atom_id res chain seq x y z
N MET A 1 24.52 19.82 10.49
CA MET A 1 24.47 19.97 9.03
C MET A 1 23.13 20.59 8.70
N PRO A 2 23.04 21.64 7.86
CA PRO A 2 21.76 22.23 7.53
C PRO A 2 20.89 21.18 6.84
N SER A 3 19.64 21.03 7.29
CA SER A 3 18.64 20.18 6.67
C SER A 3 18.52 20.53 5.18
N ARG A 4 18.61 19.55 4.31
CA ARG A 4 18.48 19.70 2.85
C ARG A 4 17.02 19.53 2.43
N PRO A 5 16.14 20.52 2.71
CA PRO A 5 14.69 20.36 2.54
C PRO A 5 14.27 20.19 1.08
N TRP A 6 15.11 20.55 0.12
CA TRP A 6 14.80 20.47 -1.30
C TRP A 6 15.03 19.07 -1.88
N LEU A 7 16.05 18.30 -1.42
CA LEU A 7 16.25 16.89 -1.79
C LEU A 7 15.07 16.06 -1.33
N LEU A 8 14.61 16.29 -0.09
CA LEU A 8 13.40 15.65 0.41
C LEU A 8 12.16 16.05 -0.42
N ARG A 9 12.08 17.30 -0.87
CA ARG A 9 11.00 17.76 -1.76
C ARG A 9 11.08 17.10 -3.15
N LEU A 10 12.27 16.93 -3.70
CA LEU A 10 12.48 16.30 -5.01
C LEU A 10 12.14 14.78 -4.94
N LEU A 11 12.57 14.10 -3.87
CA LEU A 11 12.22 12.71 -3.63
C LEU A 11 10.73 12.54 -3.35
N LEU A 12 10.15 13.42 -2.54
CA LEU A 12 8.71 13.41 -2.28
C LEU A 12 7.91 13.74 -3.54
N LEU A 13 8.41 14.62 -4.42
CA LEU A 13 7.78 14.90 -5.72
C LEU A 13 7.93 13.71 -6.68
N MET A 14 9.09 13.05 -6.71
CA MET A 14 9.30 11.83 -7.48
C MET A 14 8.43 10.68 -6.97
N LEU A 15 8.43 10.43 -5.66
CA LEU A 15 7.58 9.43 -5.03
C LEU A 15 6.09 9.80 -5.14
N ALA A 16 5.74 11.08 -5.05
CA ALA A 16 4.38 11.57 -5.26
C ALA A 16 3.95 11.47 -6.72
N ALA A 17 4.83 11.75 -7.68
CA ALA A 17 4.53 11.57 -9.11
C ALA A 17 4.33 10.09 -9.45
N VAL A 18 5.17 9.20 -8.92
CA VAL A 18 4.99 7.74 -9.05
C VAL A 18 3.72 7.30 -8.33
N ALA A 19 3.45 7.79 -7.12
CA ALA A 19 2.24 7.47 -6.37
C ALA A 19 0.97 8.07 -7.03
N LEU A 20 1.04 9.28 -7.58
CA LEU A 20 -0.09 9.92 -8.29
C LEU A 20 -0.35 9.27 -9.64
N ALA A 21 0.67 8.92 -10.41
CA ALA A 21 0.53 8.13 -11.64
C ALA A 21 -0.09 6.75 -11.32
N TRP A 22 0.28 6.19 -10.18
CA TRP A 22 -0.24 4.93 -9.68
C TRP A 22 -1.68 5.05 -9.15
N LEU A 23 -1.99 6.11 -8.39
CA LEU A 23 -3.35 6.41 -7.93
C LEU A 23 -4.27 6.75 -9.11
N ALA A 24 -3.79 7.44 -10.14
CA ALA A 24 -4.52 7.67 -11.37
C ALA A 24 -4.77 6.37 -12.16
N TRP A 25 -3.83 5.42 -12.11
CA TRP A 25 -4.00 4.08 -12.70
C TRP A 25 -4.96 3.22 -11.88
N LEU A 26 -4.85 3.22 -10.55
CA LEU A 26 -5.77 2.52 -9.63
C LEU A 26 -7.14 3.20 -9.54
N GLY A 27 -7.20 4.50 -9.75
CA GLY A 27 -8.42 5.33 -9.69
C GLY A 27 -9.19 5.43 -11.00
N ARG A 28 -8.78 4.73 -12.07
CA ARG A 28 -9.65 4.62 -13.26
C ARG A 28 -10.92 3.89 -12.81
N PRO A 29 -12.06 4.58 -12.76
CA PRO A 29 -13.31 3.90 -12.51
C PRO A 29 -13.46 2.85 -13.60
N ALA A 30 -13.79 1.61 -13.22
CA ALA A 30 -14.35 0.67 -14.18
C ALA A 30 -15.45 1.46 -14.91
N GLU A 31 -15.31 1.58 -16.23
CA GLU A 31 -16.33 2.26 -17.05
C GLU A 31 -17.68 1.70 -16.61
N PRO A 32 -18.61 2.52 -16.13
CA PRO A 32 -19.92 2.01 -15.75
C PRO A 32 -20.47 1.34 -17.01
N ALA A 33 -20.78 0.05 -16.90
CA ALA A 33 -21.53 -0.65 -17.92
C ALA A 33 -22.68 0.28 -18.30
N ARG A 34 -22.69 0.76 -19.55
CA ARG A 34 -23.74 1.63 -20.06
C ARG A 34 -25.07 0.98 -19.73
N ALA A 35 -25.76 1.54 -18.74
CA ALA A 35 -27.14 1.22 -18.50
C ALA A 35 -27.89 1.57 -19.78
N THR A 36 -28.45 0.59 -20.44
CA THR A 36 -29.43 0.77 -21.49
C THR A 36 -30.56 1.63 -20.93
N PRO A 37 -30.96 2.72 -21.63
CA PRO A 37 -32.11 3.49 -21.21
C PRO A 37 -33.39 2.76 -21.67
N ASP A 38 -33.98 1.99 -20.78
CA ASP A 38 -35.36 1.56 -20.98
C ASP A 38 -36.18 1.83 -19.74
N GLY A 39 -37.03 2.81 -19.94
CA GLY A 39 -38.47 2.71 -19.85
C GLY A 39 -39.08 2.86 -18.46
N ALA A 40 -39.74 4.03 -18.31
CA ALA A 40 -41.00 4.20 -17.60
C ALA A 40 -41.00 4.23 -16.06
N SER A 41 -41.22 5.44 -15.59
CA SER A 41 -41.76 5.81 -14.28
C SER A 41 -42.86 4.87 -13.80
N ALA A 42 -42.68 4.24 -12.65
CA ALA A 42 -43.78 3.67 -11.87
C ALA A 42 -43.74 4.26 -10.45
N THR A 43 -44.77 5.01 -10.13
CA THR A 43 -45.13 5.57 -8.84
C THR A 43 -45.32 4.43 -7.80
N PRO A 44 -44.93 4.62 -6.53
CA PRO A 44 -45.17 3.62 -5.51
C PRO A 44 -46.65 3.67 -5.07
N GLN A 45 -47.37 2.58 -5.27
CA GLN A 45 -48.68 2.34 -4.66
C GLN A 45 -48.52 1.54 -3.38
N THR A 46 -49.16 2.05 -2.33
CA THR A 46 -49.32 1.47 -0.99
C THR A 46 -50.11 0.14 -1.05
N PRO A 47 -49.77 -0.89 -0.31
CA PRO A 47 -50.56 -2.12 -0.25
C PRO A 47 -51.71 -2.04 0.76
N GLY A 48 -52.93 -2.31 0.30
CA GLY A 48 -54.09 -2.62 1.14
C GLY A 48 -54.37 -4.12 1.15
N PRO A 49 -55.10 -4.63 2.17
CA PRO A 49 -55.09 -6.02 2.54
C PRO A 49 -56.20 -6.88 1.93
N ALA A 50 -55.90 -8.16 1.82
CA ALA A 50 -56.78 -9.34 1.76
C ALA A 50 -57.65 -9.54 0.51
N GLN A 51 -57.40 -10.67 -0.16
CA GLN A 51 -58.42 -11.71 -0.25
C GLN A 51 -57.85 -13.02 -0.86
N GLN A 52 -58.16 -14.09 -0.18
CA GLN A 52 -57.96 -15.50 -0.56
C GLN A 52 -58.98 -15.96 -1.61
N ALA A 53 -58.60 -17.00 -2.31
CA ALA A 53 -59.43 -18.15 -2.77
C ALA A 53 -59.28 -18.42 -4.28
N ALA A 54 -58.66 -19.51 -4.59
CA ALA A 54 -59.23 -20.81 -4.99
C ALA A 54 -59.36 -21.04 -6.50
N VAL A 55 -58.66 -22.12 -6.91
CA VAL A 55 -59.16 -23.30 -7.69
C VAL A 55 -59.22 -23.21 -9.22
N ALA A 56 -58.41 -24.11 -9.79
CA ALA A 56 -58.67 -25.11 -10.85
C ALA A 56 -58.75 -24.72 -12.35
N ALA A 57 -57.83 -25.30 -13.08
CA ALA A 57 -58.01 -26.30 -14.16
C ALA A 57 -58.45 -25.83 -15.58
N HIS A 58 -57.77 -26.51 -16.53
CA HIS A 58 -58.11 -26.74 -17.95
C HIS A 58 -57.89 -25.54 -18.89
N GLY A 59 -57.19 -25.63 -19.93
CA GLY A 59 -57.10 -26.62 -21.01
C GLY A 59 -56.87 -25.84 -22.29
N ASP A 60 -56.25 -26.43 -23.20
CA ASP A 60 -56.19 -26.25 -24.65
C ASP A 60 -55.18 -25.26 -25.27
N ARG A 61 -54.33 -25.92 -26.00
CA ARG A 61 -53.46 -25.45 -27.09
C ARG A 61 -54.32 -25.07 -28.30
N PRO A 62 -53.95 -24.08 -29.11
CA PRO A 62 -53.72 -24.43 -30.50
C PRO A 62 -52.37 -23.91 -31.04
N GLU A 63 -51.90 -24.73 -31.95
CA GLU A 63 -50.81 -24.55 -32.89
C GLU A 63 -51.00 -23.34 -33.78
N GLY A 64 -49.88 -22.74 -34.17
CA GLY A 64 -49.87 -22.03 -35.45
C GLY A 64 -49.03 -20.78 -35.50
N MET A 65 -48.05 -20.92 -36.33
CA MET A 65 -47.29 -19.91 -37.09
C MET A 65 -45.85 -19.63 -36.62
N ALA A 66 -44.96 -20.32 -37.30
CA ALA A 66 -43.56 -19.96 -37.38
C ALA A 66 -43.38 -18.58 -38.04
N ALA A 67 -42.95 -17.62 -37.25
CA ALA A 67 -42.34 -16.40 -37.76
C ALA A 67 -40.83 -16.58 -37.79
N ALA A 68 -40.26 -16.44 -38.99
CA ALA A 68 -38.84 -16.51 -39.23
C ALA A 68 -38.12 -15.43 -38.39
N ALA A 69 -37.27 -15.89 -37.45
CA ALA A 69 -36.37 -15.01 -36.72
C ALA A 69 -35.28 -14.58 -37.68
N GLU A 70 -35.18 -13.28 -37.96
CA GLU A 70 -33.99 -12.68 -38.58
C GLU A 70 -32.78 -12.95 -37.70
N PRO A 71 -31.58 -13.24 -38.30
CA PRO A 71 -30.39 -13.47 -37.51
C PRO A 71 -30.00 -12.13 -36.84
N ALA A 72 -30.05 -12.10 -35.50
CA ALA A 72 -29.56 -11.02 -34.69
C ALA A 72 -28.12 -10.73 -35.10
N SER A 73 -27.89 -9.52 -35.62
CA SER A 73 -26.58 -8.98 -35.97
C SER A 73 -25.67 -9.14 -34.77
N ALA A 74 -24.63 -9.98 -34.90
CA ALA A 74 -23.64 -10.18 -33.87
C ALA A 74 -23.04 -8.82 -33.47
N ALA A 75 -23.27 -8.43 -32.23
CA ALA A 75 -22.61 -7.25 -31.65
C ALA A 75 -21.10 -7.38 -31.86
N PRO A 76 -20.39 -6.30 -32.27
CA PRO A 76 -18.95 -6.37 -32.47
C PRO A 76 -18.32 -6.82 -31.17
N ALA A 77 -17.59 -7.94 -31.23
CA ALA A 77 -16.80 -8.46 -30.13
C ALA A 77 -15.97 -7.31 -29.58
N SER A 78 -16.21 -6.96 -28.32
CA SER A 78 -15.45 -5.94 -27.60
C SER A 78 -13.97 -6.25 -27.79
N GLN A 79 -13.28 -5.45 -28.60
CA GLN A 79 -11.83 -5.60 -28.77
C GLN A 79 -11.22 -5.30 -27.41
N GLN A 80 -10.88 -6.38 -26.67
CA GLN A 80 -10.05 -6.26 -25.48
C GLN A 80 -8.80 -5.48 -25.89
N PRO A 81 -8.42 -4.42 -25.14
CA PRO A 81 -7.22 -3.66 -25.45
C PRO A 81 -6.07 -4.65 -25.53
N ARG A 82 -5.45 -4.77 -26.71
CA ARG A 82 -4.28 -5.62 -26.89
C ARG A 82 -3.20 -5.11 -25.94
N LEU A 83 -2.95 -5.85 -24.89
CA LEU A 83 -1.86 -5.56 -23.96
C LEU A 83 -0.58 -5.44 -24.78
N LYS A 84 0.13 -4.31 -24.63
CA LYS A 84 1.44 -4.15 -25.26
C LYS A 84 2.32 -5.34 -24.82
N PRO A 85 3.10 -5.94 -25.73
CA PRO A 85 3.98 -7.05 -25.40
C PRO A 85 4.95 -6.63 -24.27
N VAL A 86 5.38 -7.60 -23.47
CA VAL A 86 6.42 -7.36 -22.45
C VAL A 86 7.73 -7.11 -23.20
N MET A 87 8.51 -6.15 -22.70
CA MET A 87 9.83 -5.83 -23.25
C MET A 87 10.73 -7.06 -23.24
N SER A 88 11.38 -7.32 -24.36
CA SER A 88 12.44 -8.33 -24.49
C SER A 88 13.72 -7.90 -23.77
N GLU A 89 14.68 -8.80 -23.63
CA GLU A 89 16.01 -8.45 -23.10
C GLU A 89 16.70 -7.37 -23.93
N ALA A 90 16.52 -7.40 -25.26
CA ALA A 90 17.06 -6.37 -26.14
C ALA A 90 16.42 -5.01 -25.90
N ASP A 91 15.10 -4.97 -25.63
CA ASP A 91 14.39 -3.73 -25.29
C ASP A 91 14.86 -3.17 -23.95
N TRP A 92 15.07 -4.03 -22.95
CA TRP A 92 15.64 -3.60 -21.66
C TRP A 92 17.07 -3.06 -21.82
N ALA A 93 17.90 -3.70 -22.63
CA ALA A 93 19.24 -3.20 -22.93
C ALA A 93 19.20 -1.86 -23.70
N ALA A 94 18.19 -1.65 -24.55
CA ALA A 94 17.98 -0.35 -25.20
C ALA A 94 17.55 0.71 -24.19
N PHE A 95 16.60 0.39 -23.33
CA PHE A 95 16.17 1.25 -22.21
C PHE A 95 17.35 1.69 -21.33
N ASP A 96 18.21 0.75 -20.93
CA ASP A 96 19.37 1.05 -20.09
C ASP A 96 20.34 2.03 -20.80
N ARG A 97 20.56 1.87 -22.11
CA ARG A 97 21.41 2.79 -22.89
C ARG A 97 20.80 4.19 -23.00
N GLU A 98 19.51 4.27 -23.31
CA GLU A 98 18.78 5.55 -23.42
C GLU A 98 18.75 6.28 -22.09
N TRP A 99 18.47 5.55 -21.01
CA TRP A 99 18.51 6.10 -19.65
C TRP A 99 19.89 6.68 -19.32
N CYS A 100 20.95 5.90 -19.51
CA CYS A 100 22.32 6.35 -19.21
C CYS A 100 22.77 7.52 -20.10
N ALA A 101 22.28 7.60 -21.31
CA ALA A 101 22.53 8.75 -22.20
C ALA A 101 21.82 10.01 -21.68
N ALA A 102 20.55 9.90 -21.27
CA ALA A 102 19.78 11.01 -20.68
C ALA A 102 20.39 11.51 -19.37
N MET A 103 20.98 10.60 -18.57
CA MET A 103 21.60 10.92 -17.27
C MET A 103 23.05 11.43 -17.39
N GLN A 104 23.61 11.59 -18.59
CA GLN A 104 24.98 12.05 -18.75
C GLN A 104 25.29 13.39 -18.05
N PRO A 105 24.45 14.44 -18.10
CA PRO A 105 24.70 15.69 -17.37
C PRO A 105 24.80 15.49 -15.84
N ALA A 106 23.91 14.64 -15.26
CA ALA A 106 23.94 14.34 -13.85
C ALA A 106 25.19 13.54 -13.46
N ARG A 107 25.61 12.60 -14.29
CA ARG A 107 26.82 11.83 -14.10
C ARG A 107 28.08 12.71 -14.09
N GLU A 108 28.14 13.66 -15.00
CA GLU A 108 29.26 14.61 -15.06
C GLU A 108 29.28 15.53 -13.84
N ALA A 109 28.14 16.06 -13.43
CA ALA A 109 28.02 16.89 -12.23
C ALA A 109 28.45 16.12 -10.96
N LEU A 110 28.00 14.85 -10.82
CA LEU A 110 28.40 13.99 -9.70
C LEU A 110 29.92 13.75 -9.65
N ARG A 111 30.55 13.54 -10.80
CA ARG A 111 32.01 13.34 -10.88
C ARG A 111 32.81 14.59 -10.53
N GLN A 112 32.33 15.77 -10.91
CA GLN A 112 33.01 17.03 -10.68
C GLN A 112 32.81 17.61 -9.28
N GLY A 113 31.65 17.47 -8.69
CA GLY A 113 31.31 18.13 -7.43
C GLY A 113 30.39 17.36 -6.50
N GLY A 114 30.22 16.06 -6.73
CA GLY A 114 29.35 15.22 -5.90
C GLY A 114 27.89 15.68 -5.91
N LEU A 115 27.13 15.28 -4.88
CA LEU A 115 25.70 15.62 -4.77
C LEU A 115 25.42 17.14 -4.81
N ALA A 116 26.34 17.97 -4.31
CA ALA A 116 26.18 19.41 -4.29
C ALA A 116 26.18 20.02 -5.71
N ALA A 117 26.80 19.36 -6.69
CA ALA A 117 26.79 19.82 -8.08
C ALA A 117 25.47 19.52 -8.80
N LEU A 118 24.71 18.52 -8.36
CA LEU A 118 23.38 18.23 -8.90
C LEU A 118 22.39 19.36 -8.62
N GLU A 119 22.57 20.07 -7.51
CA GLU A 119 21.73 21.22 -7.11
C GLU A 119 21.78 22.37 -8.14
N LYS A 120 22.84 22.42 -8.89
CA LYS A 120 23.08 23.48 -9.90
C LYS A 120 22.51 23.11 -11.28
N LEU A 121 22.09 21.86 -11.45
CA LEU A 121 21.43 21.47 -12.68
C LEU A 121 20.02 22.09 -12.75
N PRO A 122 19.58 22.49 -13.96
CA PRO A 122 18.22 23.00 -14.11
C PRO A 122 17.21 21.95 -13.62
N PRO A 123 16.09 22.38 -13.02
CA PRO A 123 15.04 21.50 -12.53
C PRO A 123 14.24 20.89 -13.72
N ARG A 124 14.90 20.16 -14.56
CA ARG A 124 14.25 19.31 -15.56
C ARG A 124 14.16 17.90 -15.03
N PRO A 125 13.09 17.15 -15.30
CA PRO A 125 13.13 15.71 -15.10
C PRO A 125 14.34 15.19 -15.86
N LEU A 126 15.27 14.56 -15.14
CA LEU A 126 16.52 14.04 -15.70
C LEU A 126 16.23 12.92 -16.72
N VAL A 127 15.09 12.28 -16.58
CA VAL A 127 14.52 11.33 -17.54
C VAL A 127 13.07 11.72 -17.77
N ASP A 128 12.62 11.60 -19.01
CA ASP A 128 11.23 11.86 -19.40
C ASP A 128 10.26 11.04 -18.50
N ASP A 129 9.29 11.73 -17.88
CA ASP A 129 8.31 11.11 -17.00
C ASP A 129 7.53 9.99 -17.71
N ASP A 130 7.32 10.12 -19.03
CA ASP A 130 6.65 9.10 -19.84
C ASP A 130 7.52 7.84 -19.95
N ILE A 131 8.85 7.97 -20.03
CA ILE A 131 9.78 6.83 -20.07
C ILE A 131 9.77 6.09 -18.73
N GLN A 132 9.77 6.82 -17.61
CA GLN A 132 9.71 6.22 -16.28
C GLN A 132 8.38 5.51 -16.02
N ALA A 133 7.27 6.14 -16.39
CA ALA A 133 5.94 5.55 -16.26
C ALA A 133 5.76 4.32 -17.14
N ALA A 134 6.29 4.36 -18.37
CA ALA A 134 6.28 3.23 -19.28
C ALA A 134 7.11 2.06 -18.72
N ALA A 135 8.32 2.33 -18.23
CA ALA A 135 9.18 1.31 -17.62
C ALA A 135 8.51 0.66 -16.40
N GLY A 136 7.95 1.45 -15.49
CA GLY A 136 7.23 0.94 -14.31
C GLY A 136 6.09 0.00 -14.70
N SER A 137 5.27 0.37 -15.68
CA SER A 137 4.18 -0.46 -16.19
C SER A 137 4.67 -1.76 -16.84
N GLN A 138 5.80 -1.73 -17.55
CA GLN A 138 6.42 -2.90 -18.16
C GLN A 138 7.00 -3.85 -17.12
N LEU A 139 7.66 -3.30 -16.09
CA LEU A 139 8.21 -4.09 -14.98
C LEU A 139 7.12 -4.82 -14.21
N LEU A 140 6.00 -4.14 -13.90
CA LEU A 140 4.86 -4.80 -13.24
C LEU A 140 4.26 -5.92 -14.08
N ARG A 141 4.15 -5.73 -15.40
CA ARG A 141 3.73 -6.79 -16.33
C ARG A 141 4.70 -7.96 -16.35
N ARG A 142 6.00 -7.69 -16.39
CA ARG A 142 7.05 -8.71 -16.33
C ARG A 142 6.97 -9.51 -15.03
N LEU A 143 6.87 -8.85 -13.88
CA LEU A 143 6.69 -9.48 -12.58
C LEU A 143 5.42 -10.34 -12.57
N SER A 144 4.30 -9.79 -13.04
CA SER A 144 3.03 -10.50 -13.12
C SER A 144 3.14 -11.79 -13.96
N GLN A 145 3.73 -11.71 -15.16
CA GLN A 145 3.87 -12.87 -16.03
C GLN A 145 4.79 -13.92 -15.43
N ALA A 146 5.96 -13.50 -14.92
CA ALA A 146 6.92 -14.41 -14.31
C ALA A 146 6.32 -15.16 -13.11
N LEU A 147 5.54 -14.47 -12.27
CA LEU A 147 4.91 -15.07 -11.09
C LEU A 147 3.70 -15.92 -11.44
N SER A 148 2.86 -15.49 -12.40
CA SER A 148 1.69 -16.25 -12.81
C SER A 148 2.05 -17.59 -13.47
N ALA A 149 3.24 -17.71 -14.04
CA ALA A 149 3.73 -18.94 -14.66
C ALA A 149 4.30 -19.95 -13.67
N ARG A 150 4.49 -19.57 -12.39
CA ARG A 150 5.07 -20.45 -11.38
C ARG A 150 4.06 -21.44 -10.80
N ALA A 151 4.57 -22.60 -10.35
CA ALA A 151 3.74 -23.66 -9.76
C ALA A 151 3.16 -23.30 -8.38
N SER A 152 3.86 -22.46 -7.60
CA SER A 152 3.44 -22.07 -6.26
C SER A 152 2.14 -21.24 -6.28
N PRO A 153 1.09 -21.63 -5.53
CA PRO A 153 -0.15 -20.87 -5.46
C PRO A 153 0.05 -19.43 -4.97
N ARG A 154 0.96 -19.21 -4.01
CA ARG A 154 1.27 -17.86 -3.48
C ARG A 154 1.88 -16.97 -4.56
N GLU A 155 2.82 -17.50 -5.35
CA GLU A 155 3.45 -16.76 -6.44
C GLU A 155 2.45 -16.44 -7.53
N ARG A 156 1.60 -17.41 -7.92
CA ARG A 156 0.51 -17.15 -8.88
C ARG A 156 -0.45 -16.08 -8.39
N ALA A 157 -0.86 -16.12 -7.12
CA ALA A 157 -1.75 -15.13 -6.54
C ALA A 157 -1.16 -13.70 -6.60
N VAL A 158 0.13 -13.53 -6.31
CA VAL A 158 0.82 -12.25 -6.46
C VAL A 158 0.85 -11.83 -7.94
N GLY A 159 1.09 -12.75 -8.87
CA GLY A 159 1.03 -12.52 -10.30
C GLY A 159 -0.36 -12.07 -10.77
N LEU A 160 -1.43 -12.72 -10.30
CA LEU A 160 -2.82 -12.37 -10.58
C LEU A 160 -3.18 -10.97 -10.06
N TRP A 161 -2.74 -10.65 -8.84
CA TRP A 161 -2.92 -9.31 -8.28
C TRP A 161 -2.28 -8.24 -9.18
N LEU A 162 -1.00 -8.40 -9.54
CA LEU A 162 -0.29 -7.46 -10.41
C LEU A 162 -0.93 -7.32 -11.80
N ALA A 163 -1.56 -8.39 -12.29
CA ALA A 163 -2.31 -8.40 -13.56
C ALA A 163 -3.69 -7.73 -13.48
N GLY A 164 -4.17 -7.39 -12.27
CA GLY A 164 -5.53 -6.92 -12.06
C GLY A 164 -6.61 -7.98 -12.30
N ARG A 165 -6.27 -9.28 -12.20
CA ARG A 165 -7.18 -10.41 -12.41
C ARG A 165 -7.94 -10.74 -11.12
N GLU A 166 -8.79 -9.81 -10.70
CA GLU A 166 -9.44 -9.82 -9.38
C GLU A 166 -10.29 -11.06 -9.12
N ALA A 167 -11.09 -11.50 -10.12
CA ALA A 167 -11.95 -12.66 -9.99
C ALA A 167 -11.14 -13.95 -9.77
N GLU A 168 -10.01 -14.09 -10.46
CA GLU A 168 -9.15 -15.26 -10.35
C GLU A 168 -8.35 -15.24 -9.05
N LEU A 169 -7.91 -14.08 -8.59
CA LEU A 169 -7.29 -13.95 -7.27
C LEU A 169 -8.26 -14.37 -6.16
N LEU A 170 -9.52 -13.95 -6.23
CA LEU A 170 -10.55 -14.38 -5.27
C LEU A 170 -10.79 -15.89 -5.33
N ALA A 171 -10.89 -16.45 -6.54
CA ALA A 171 -11.07 -17.88 -6.71
C ALA A 171 -9.88 -18.69 -6.15
N GLU A 172 -8.64 -18.23 -6.38
CA GLU A 172 -7.43 -18.85 -5.81
C GLU A 172 -7.44 -18.78 -4.28
N ALA A 173 -7.83 -17.62 -3.70
CA ALA A 173 -7.95 -17.46 -2.25
C ALA A 173 -8.99 -18.44 -1.64
N GLN A 174 -10.14 -18.58 -2.27
CA GLN A 174 -11.21 -19.49 -1.82
C GLN A 174 -10.81 -20.97 -1.96
N ALA A 175 -10.14 -21.33 -3.05
CA ALA A 175 -9.73 -22.71 -3.32
C ALA A 175 -8.60 -23.19 -2.41
N THR A 176 -7.58 -22.33 -2.20
CA THR A 176 -6.41 -22.71 -1.42
C THR A 176 -6.60 -22.53 0.08
N ARG A 177 -7.43 -21.58 0.50
CA ARG A 177 -7.57 -21.13 1.90
C ARG A 177 -6.21 -20.82 2.56
N ASP A 178 -5.22 -20.41 1.76
CA ASP A 178 -3.90 -20.01 2.26
C ASP A 178 -3.99 -18.60 2.86
N PRO A 179 -3.61 -18.38 4.13
CA PRO A 179 -3.75 -17.09 4.78
C PRO A 179 -3.06 -15.94 4.04
N VAL A 180 -1.90 -16.18 3.41
CA VAL A 180 -1.18 -15.16 2.63
C VAL A 180 -1.98 -14.73 1.41
N ILE A 181 -2.55 -15.69 0.68
CA ILE A 181 -3.37 -15.42 -0.53
C ILE A 181 -4.67 -14.72 -0.14
N VAL A 182 -5.31 -15.20 0.93
CA VAL A 182 -6.56 -14.63 1.43
C VAL A 182 -6.35 -13.20 1.94
N ALA A 183 -5.27 -12.95 2.70
CA ALA A 183 -4.91 -11.61 3.16
C ALA A 183 -4.59 -10.67 1.99
N LEU A 184 -3.86 -11.14 0.97
CA LEU A 184 -3.59 -10.39 -0.25
C LEU A 184 -4.90 -10.00 -0.95
N ALA A 185 -5.82 -10.96 -1.12
CA ALA A 185 -7.13 -10.71 -1.72
C ALA A 185 -7.95 -9.71 -0.89
N ALA A 186 -8.02 -9.88 0.43
CA ALA A 186 -8.74 -8.99 1.34
C ALA A 186 -8.26 -7.55 1.25
N GLN A 187 -6.94 -7.34 1.16
CA GLN A 187 -6.31 -6.02 1.15
C GLN A 187 -6.27 -5.36 -0.24
N ARG A 188 -6.36 -6.13 -1.32
CA ARG A 188 -6.15 -5.63 -2.69
C ARG A 188 -7.40 -5.62 -3.57
N LEU A 189 -8.38 -6.47 -3.29
CA LEU A 189 -9.66 -6.46 -3.98
C LEU A 189 -10.56 -5.32 -3.47
N ARG A 190 -11.65 -5.09 -4.16
CA ARG A 190 -12.61 -4.02 -3.82
C ARG A 190 -14.02 -4.59 -3.69
N GLY A 191 -14.90 -3.80 -3.04
CA GLY A 191 -16.32 -4.12 -2.93
C GLY A 191 -16.57 -5.51 -2.32
N GLU A 192 -17.52 -6.25 -2.89
CA GLU A 192 -17.95 -7.55 -2.36
C GLU A 192 -16.83 -8.60 -2.40
N ALA A 193 -15.93 -8.56 -3.38
CA ALA A 193 -14.78 -9.48 -3.46
C ALA A 193 -13.83 -9.30 -2.28
N SER A 194 -13.50 -8.06 -1.91
CA SER A 194 -12.72 -7.75 -0.70
C SER A 194 -13.47 -8.19 0.56
N ALA A 195 -14.79 -7.98 0.62
CA ALA A 195 -15.60 -8.39 1.77
C ALA A 195 -15.60 -9.91 1.96
N GLN A 196 -15.73 -10.68 0.89
CA GLN A 196 -15.65 -12.14 0.93
C GLN A 196 -14.28 -12.62 1.40
N ALA A 197 -13.21 -12.07 0.83
CA ALA A 197 -11.85 -12.40 1.22
C ALA A 197 -11.57 -12.05 2.70
N THR A 198 -12.06 -10.90 3.18
CA THR A 198 -11.90 -10.48 4.58
C THR A 198 -12.67 -11.39 5.54
N ARG A 199 -13.89 -11.83 5.21
CA ARG A 199 -14.62 -12.81 6.01
C ARG A 199 -13.85 -14.13 6.13
N LEU A 200 -13.31 -14.61 4.99
CA LEU A 200 -12.48 -15.81 4.96
C LEU A 200 -11.18 -15.62 5.75
N TRP A 201 -10.53 -14.47 5.65
CA TRP A 201 -9.33 -14.18 6.44
C TRP A 201 -9.59 -14.24 7.94
N ARG A 202 -10.67 -13.59 8.39
CA ARG A 202 -11.08 -13.64 9.81
C ARG A 202 -11.44 -15.04 10.28
N GLU A 203 -11.98 -15.88 9.41
CA GLU A 203 -12.26 -17.30 9.70
C GLU A 203 -10.98 -18.10 9.89
N LEU A 204 -9.99 -17.90 9.03
CA LEU A 204 -8.70 -18.61 9.07
C LEU A 204 -7.79 -18.12 10.20
N GLU A 205 -7.80 -16.82 10.47
CA GLU A 205 -6.93 -16.18 11.45
C GLU A 205 -7.77 -15.31 12.43
N PRO A 206 -8.62 -15.92 13.26
CA PRO A 206 -9.58 -15.21 14.10
C PRO A 206 -8.95 -14.33 15.19
N THR A 207 -7.68 -14.58 15.53
CA THR A 207 -6.90 -13.82 16.51
C THR A 207 -5.82 -12.94 15.89
N ASN A 208 -5.77 -12.83 14.55
CA ASN A 208 -4.88 -11.90 13.87
C ASN A 208 -5.48 -10.49 13.92
N MET A 209 -4.79 -9.56 14.58
CA MET A 209 -5.25 -8.19 14.77
C MET A 209 -5.53 -7.48 13.44
N VAL A 210 -4.72 -7.73 12.39
CA VAL A 210 -4.90 -7.09 11.07
C VAL A 210 -6.20 -7.57 10.42
N ALA A 211 -6.50 -8.87 10.49
CA ALA A 211 -7.77 -9.42 9.99
C ALA A 211 -8.99 -8.83 10.72
N LEU A 212 -8.88 -8.65 12.06
CA LEU A 212 -9.92 -8.03 12.88
C LEU A 212 -10.14 -6.55 12.54
N LEU A 213 -9.05 -5.81 12.24
CA LEU A 213 -9.11 -4.41 11.82
C LEU A 213 -9.78 -4.26 10.45
N HIS A 214 -9.45 -5.10 9.48
CA HIS A 214 -10.11 -5.12 8.16
C HIS A 214 -11.58 -5.52 8.26
N ALA A 215 -11.91 -6.51 9.09
CA ALA A 215 -13.27 -6.98 9.26
C ALA A 215 -14.22 -5.91 9.82
N GLN A 216 -13.72 -4.97 10.63
CA GLN A 216 -14.52 -3.89 11.20
C GLN A 216 -15.09 -2.93 10.15
N ALA A 217 -14.38 -2.74 9.03
CA ALA A 217 -14.86 -1.89 7.93
C ALA A 217 -16.04 -2.53 7.16
N ILE A 218 -16.14 -3.86 7.20
CA ILE A 218 -17.11 -4.65 6.41
C ILE A 218 -18.30 -5.08 7.27
N ASP A 219 -18.03 -5.51 8.50
CA ASP A 219 -19.01 -5.99 9.49
C ASP A 219 -18.79 -5.24 10.81
N PRO A 220 -19.31 -3.98 10.92
CA PRO A 220 -19.06 -3.13 12.06
C PRO A 220 -19.65 -3.72 13.34
N ARG A 221 -18.82 -3.87 14.38
CA ARG A 221 -19.22 -4.31 15.71
C ARG A 221 -19.26 -3.13 16.69
N PRO A 222 -20.03 -3.22 17.78
CA PRO A 222 -19.94 -2.25 18.87
C PRO A 222 -18.50 -2.07 19.33
N ALA A 223 -18.09 -0.82 19.57
CA ALA A 223 -16.70 -0.49 19.87
C ALA A 223 -16.09 -1.32 21.00
N ALA A 224 -16.86 -1.54 22.08
CA ALA A 224 -16.41 -2.34 23.22
C ALA A 224 -16.09 -3.78 22.85
N VAL A 225 -16.97 -4.45 22.10
CA VAL A 225 -16.78 -5.85 21.64
C VAL A 225 -15.58 -5.96 20.69
N TRP A 226 -15.44 -5.01 19.80
CA TRP A 226 -14.35 -4.99 18.84
C TRP A 226 -12.99 -4.73 19.52
N LEU A 227 -12.90 -3.72 20.40
CA LEU A 227 -11.68 -3.43 21.15
C LEU A 227 -11.26 -4.58 22.06
N GLU A 228 -12.21 -5.30 22.65
CA GLU A 228 -11.93 -6.52 23.41
C GLU A 228 -11.30 -7.60 22.53
N SER A 229 -11.84 -7.79 21.31
CA SER A 229 -11.28 -8.73 20.34
C SER A 229 -9.84 -8.33 19.95
N LEU A 230 -9.57 -7.03 19.72
CA LEU A 230 -8.22 -6.54 19.43
C LEU A 230 -7.26 -6.70 20.62
N ALA A 231 -7.72 -6.44 21.84
CA ALA A 231 -6.92 -6.59 23.05
C ALA A 231 -6.54 -8.06 23.32
N SER A 232 -7.35 -9.00 22.86
CA SER A 232 -7.10 -10.46 22.97
C SER A 232 -6.38 -11.06 21.77
N ALA A 233 -6.05 -10.28 20.73
CA ALA A 233 -5.34 -10.76 19.56
C ALA A 233 -4.00 -11.41 19.94
N THR A 234 -3.63 -12.48 19.24
CA THR A 234 -2.39 -13.22 19.50
C THR A 234 -1.34 -13.04 18.40
N ALA A 235 -1.74 -12.48 17.25
CA ALA A 235 -0.87 -12.21 16.12
C ALA A 235 -1.17 -10.82 15.53
N TYR A 236 -0.17 -10.23 14.90
CA TYR A 236 -0.27 -9.08 14.01
C TYR A 236 0.48 -9.43 12.73
N GLU A 237 -0.23 -9.97 11.75
CA GLU A 237 0.41 -10.48 10.53
C GLU A 237 -0.36 -10.01 9.29
N PRO A 238 0.12 -8.95 8.62
CA PRO A 238 -0.46 -8.47 7.36
C PRO A 238 -0.04 -9.32 6.16
N HIS A 239 0.88 -10.27 6.33
CA HIS A 239 1.52 -11.09 5.29
C HIS A 239 2.29 -10.29 4.22
N LEU A 240 2.51 -9.00 4.48
CA LEU A 240 3.16 -8.07 3.57
C LEU A 240 4.60 -8.50 3.25
N THR A 241 5.37 -8.87 4.26
CA THR A 241 6.75 -9.32 4.11
C THR A 241 6.84 -10.52 3.18
N THR A 242 5.93 -11.50 3.31
CA THR A 242 5.88 -12.67 2.42
C THR A 242 5.58 -12.28 0.98
N VAL A 243 4.63 -11.36 0.76
CA VAL A 243 4.31 -10.87 -0.59
C VAL A 243 5.53 -10.18 -1.21
N PHE A 244 6.25 -9.34 -0.45
CA PHE A 244 7.45 -8.67 -0.96
C PHE A 244 8.62 -9.62 -1.17
N GLN A 245 8.79 -10.66 -0.36
CA GLN A 245 9.77 -11.73 -0.62
C GLN A 245 9.49 -12.43 -1.95
N ILE A 246 8.22 -12.71 -2.25
CA ILE A 246 7.80 -13.27 -3.55
C ILE A 246 8.14 -12.32 -4.69
N LEU A 247 7.83 -11.03 -4.57
CA LEU A 247 8.16 -10.03 -5.59
C LEU A 247 9.66 -9.93 -5.84
N HIS A 248 10.48 -9.92 -4.78
CA HIS A 248 11.93 -9.91 -4.86
C HIS A 248 12.56 -11.22 -5.37
N SER A 249 11.81 -12.33 -5.39
CA SER A 249 12.30 -13.60 -5.96
C SER A 249 12.38 -13.59 -7.49
N VAL A 250 11.79 -12.57 -8.14
CA VAL A 250 11.92 -12.38 -9.59
C VAL A 250 13.16 -11.52 -9.86
N PRO A 251 14.19 -12.06 -10.53
CA PRO A 251 15.40 -11.30 -10.81
C PRO A 251 15.10 -10.07 -11.65
N ALA A 252 15.90 -9.03 -11.49
CA ALA A 252 15.82 -7.85 -12.36
C ALA A 252 16.13 -8.20 -13.82
N PRO A 253 15.67 -7.39 -14.79
CA PRO A 253 15.97 -7.63 -16.22
C PRO A 253 17.48 -7.72 -16.49
N THR A 254 18.24 -6.81 -15.90
CA THR A 254 19.72 -6.78 -15.96
C THR A 254 20.23 -6.31 -14.60
N GLU A 255 21.01 -7.13 -13.91
CA GLU A 255 21.51 -6.80 -12.59
C GLU A 255 22.38 -5.53 -12.62
N GLY A 256 22.20 -4.65 -11.63
CA GLY A 256 22.96 -3.40 -11.50
C GLY A 256 22.62 -2.31 -12.52
N SER A 257 21.68 -2.55 -13.42
CA SER A 257 21.29 -1.61 -14.49
C SER A 257 20.23 -0.59 -14.04
N PRO A 258 19.95 0.45 -14.85
CA PRO A 258 18.79 1.32 -14.68
C PRO A 258 17.45 0.57 -14.61
N ALA A 259 17.29 -0.52 -15.36
CA ALA A 259 16.10 -1.36 -15.31
C ALA A 259 15.96 -2.05 -13.96
N ALA A 260 17.05 -2.50 -13.33
CA ALA A 260 17.04 -3.04 -11.97
C ALA A 260 16.66 -1.96 -10.94
N LEU A 261 17.21 -0.76 -11.09
CA LEU A 261 16.82 0.38 -10.24
C LEU A 261 15.34 0.72 -10.38
N ALA A 262 14.82 0.75 -11.62
CA ALA A 262 13.40 1.00 -11.87
C ALA A 262 12.51 -0.09 -11.24
N GLN A 263 12.95 -1.35 -11.23
CA GLN A 263 12.26 -2.43 -10.50
C GLN A 263 12.24 -2.18 -9.00
N ASP A 264 13.38 -1.82 -8.39
CA ASP A 264 13.47 -1.50 -6.96
C ASP A 264 12.53 -0.33 -6.62
N ILE A 265 12.51 0.74 -7.41
CA ILE A 265 11.62 1.89 -7.23
C ILE A 265 10.14 1.48 -7.35
N ALA A 266 9.80 0.64 -8.32
CA ALA A 266 8.45 0.13 -8.48
C ALA A 266 8.00 -0.71 -7.27
N LEU A 267 8.87 -1.55 -6.72
CA LEU A 267 8.60 -2.34 -5.51
C LEU A 267 8.44 -1.46 -4.27
N VAL A 268 9.26 -0.42 -4.12
CA VAL A 268 9.10 0.59 -3.05
C VAL A 268 7.77 1.32 -3.20
N GLY A 269 7.40 1.71 -4.43
CA GLY A 269 6.10 2.32 -4.70
C GLY A 269 4.92 1.41 -4.33
N LEU A 270 5.00 0.12 -4.66
CA LEU A 270 4.03 -0.89 -4.25
C LEU A 270 3.92 -1.00 -2.72
N HIS A 271 5.06 -0.99 -2.03
CA HIS A 271 5.10 -1.03 -0.57
C HIS A 271 4.48 0.24 0.04
N ALA A 272 4.84 1.41 -0.45
CA ALA A 272 4.32 2.69 0.02
C ALA A 272 2.81 2.85 -0.25
N ALA A 273 2.31 2.26 -1.35
CA ALA A 273 0.90 2.26 -1.73
C ALA A 273 0.10 1.10 -1.10
N TRP A 274 0.71 0.32 -0.18
CA TRP A 274 -0.02 -0.75 0.48
C TRP A 274 -1.13 -0.18 1.34
N PRO A 275 -2.37 -0.67 1.20
CA PRO A 275 -3.48 -0.13 1.97
C PRO A 275 -3.27 -0.43 3.45
N LEU A 276 -3.20 0.64 4.23
CA LEU A 276 -3.32 0.54 5.67
C LEU A 276 -4.80 0.39 6.03
N PHE A 277 -5.10 -0.38 7.07
CA PHE A 277 -6.45 -0.38 7.64
C PHE A 277 -6.83 1.05 8.08
N GLU A 278 -8.12 1.33 8.15
CA GLU A 278 -8.62 2.65 8.55
C GLU A 278 -8.33 2.95 10.04
N VAL A 279 -7.12 3.43 10.30
CA VAL A 279 -6.65 3.82 11.65
C VAL A 279 -7.63 4.77 12.34
N GLY A 280 -8.32 5.59 11.56
CA GLY A 280 -9.35 6.50 12.07
C GLY A 280 -10.46 5.79 12.84
N GLN A 281 -10.87 4.60 12.38
CA GLN A 281 -11.89 3.80 13.06
C GLN A 281 -11.40 3.32 14.43
N LEU A 282 -10.12 2.89 14.53
CA LEU A 282 -9.51 2.48 15.79
C LEU A 282 -9.34 3.65 16.76
N LEU A 283 -8.88 4.79 16.25
CA LEU A 283 -8.62 5.95 17.11
C LEU A 283 -9.90 6.68 17.56
N LYS A 284 -10.99 6.65 16.78
CA LYS A 284 -12.22 7.39 17.07
C LYS A 284 -12.79 7.11 18.47
N PRO A 285 -13.06 5.85 18.86
CA PRO A 285 -13.59 5.55 20.19
C PRO A 285 -12.58 5.81 21.33
N CYS A 286 -11.27 5.85 21.00
CA CYS A 286 -10.21 5.98 22.01
C CYS A 286 -9.72 7.42 22.21
N ARG A 287 -10.05 8.36 21.34
CA ARG A 287 -9.67 9.78 21.50
C ARG A 287 -10.35 10.43 22.68
N ARG A 288 -11.60 10.10 22.92
CA ARG A 288 -12.41 10.57 24.07
C ARG A 288 -13.32 9.42 24.47
N PRO A 289 -12.82 8.45 25.24
CA PRO A 289 -13.61 7.29 25.61
C PRO A 289 -14.78 7.73 26.47
N GLU A 290 -15.98 7.29 26.10
CA GLU A 290 -17.25 7.64 26.76
C GLU A 290 -17.41 7.03 28.16
N SER A 291 -16.56 6.07 28.51
CA SER A 291 -16.59 5.37 29.77
C SER A 291 -15.21 4.86 30.21
N ALA A 292 -15.04 4.66 31.51
CA ALA A 292 -13.82 4.09 32.07
C ALA A 292 -13.53 2.65 31.57
N PRO A 293 -14.51 1.76 31.36
CA PRO A 293 -14.26 0.47 30.69
C PRO A 293 -13.69 0.63 29.28
N LEU A 294 -14.24 1.52 28.47
CA LEU A 294 -13.76 1.75 27.10
C LEU A 294 -12.33 2.30 27.10
N ALA A 295 -12.01 3.21 28.02
CA ALA A 295 -10.65 3.71 28.20
C ALA A 295 -9.66 2.58 28.53
N ARG A 296 -10.04 1.64 29.41
CA ARG A 296 -9.20 0.46 29.72
C ARG A 296 -9.00 -0.45 28.52
N GLN A 297 -10.05 -0.66 27.70
CA GLN A 297 -9.92 -1.45 26.48
C GLN A 297 -8.97 -0.78 25.47
N CYS A 298 -9.05 0.54 25.28
CA CYS A 298 -8.10 1.28 24.44
C CYS A 298 -6.65 1.14 24.92
N ALA A 299 -6.43 1.19 26.25
CA ALA A 299 -5.12 0.94 26.84
C ALA A 299 -4.65 -0.50 26.57
N ALA A 300 -5.53 -1.49 26.74
CA ALA A 300 -5.22 -2.89 26.47
C ALA A 300 -4.89 -3.15 24.99
N VAL A 301 -5.57 -2.49 24.05
CA VAL A 301 -5.24 -2.56 22.62
C VAL A 301 -3.84 -1.97 22.36
N ALA A 302 -3.51 -0.81 22.97
CA ALA A 302 -2.18 -0.22 22.83
C ALA A 302 -1.08 -1.16 23.33
N GLU A 303 -1.27 -1.74 24.53
CA GLU A 303 -0.35 -2.72 25.12
C GLU A 303 -0.20 -3.96 24.24
N ARG A 304 -1.32 -4.48 23.72
CA ARG A 304 -1.31 -5.64 22.84
C ARG A 304 -0.59 -5.36 21.53
N LEU A 305 -0.88 -4.21 20.89
CA LEU A 305 -0.23 -3.80 19.65
C LEU A 305 1.29 -3.68 19.81
N TRP A 306 1.73 -3.12 20.95
CA TRP A 306 3.16 -3.07 21.27
C TRP A 306 3.76 -4.46 21.53
N ALA A 307 3.05 -5.33 22.25
CA ALA A 307 3.53 -6.66 22.62
C ALA A 307 3.67 -7.61 21.42
N LEU A 308 2.81 -7.45 20.40
CA LEU A 308 2.83 -8.26 19.18
C LEU A 308 4.02 -7.94 18.26
N LYS A 309 4.75 -6.84 18.52
CA LYS A 309 5.94 -6.41 17.77
C LYS A 309 5.70 -6.44 16.25
N PRO A 310 4.76 -5.64 15.73
CA PRO A 310 4.49 -5.58 14.30
C PRO A 310 5.78 -5.35 13.51
N ASN A 311 5.92 -6.04 12.38
CA ASN A 311 7.10 -5.90 11.54
C ASN A 311 7.01 -4.68 10.60
N ASP A 312 6.50 -3.57 11.13
CA ASP A 312 6.43 -2.27 10.48
C ASP A 312 6.72 -1.16 11.50
N THR A 313 7.12 0.02 11.02
CA THR A 313 7.38 1.18 11.87
C THR A 313 6.14 2.03 12.14
N PHE A 314 5.03 1.73 11.49
CA PHE A 314 3.79 2.50 11.59
C PHE A 314 2.89 2.03 12.76
N SER A 315 2.72 0.74 12.95
CA SER A 315 1.83 0.17 13.97
C SER A 315 2.21 0.58 15.40
N PRO A 316 3.48 0.68 15.78
CA PRO A 316 3.87 1.25 17.07
C PRO A 316 3.38 2.70 17.25
N ARG A 317 3.37 3.50 16.18
CA ARG A 317 2.88 4.90 16.22
C ARG A 317 1.38 4.98 16.54
N ILE A 318 0.61 3.96 16.13
CA ILE A 318 -0.81 3.84 16.50
C ILE A 318 -0.95 3.58 17.99
N ALA A 319 -0.13 2.70 18.56
CA ALA A 319 -0.12 2.46 20.02
C ALA A 319 0.13 3.76 20.80
N PHE A 320 1.10 4.59 20.39
CA PHE A 320 1.33 5.91 21.01
C PHE A 320 0.15 6.86 20.81
N ALA A 321 -0.56 6.79 19.66
CA ALA A 321 -1.75 7.60 19.46
C ALA A 321 -2.90 7.21 20.43
N LEU A 322 -3.04 5.94 20.75
CA LEU A 322 -3.99 5.46 21.76
C LEU A 322 -3.59 5.90 23.17
N VAL A 323 -2.30 5.83 23.51
CA VAL A 323 -1.77 6.23 24.83
C VAL A 323 -1.87 7.74 25.05
N ARG A 324 -1.66 8.56 24.01
CA ARG A 324 -1.80 10.02 24.12
C ARG A 324 -3.16 10.48 24.65
N ALA A 325 -4.20 9.73 24.36
CA ALA A 325 -5.55 10.00 24.89
C ALA A 325 -5.71 9.68 26.38
N GLN A 326 -4.69 9.06 27.01
CA GLN A 326 -4.73 8.57 28.40
C GLN A 326 -3.46 9.00 29.16
N PRO A 327 -3.41 10.25 29.67
CA PRO A 327 -2.21 10.80 30.28
C PRO A 327 -1.61 9.95 31.42
N ALA A 328 -2.44 9.21 32.14
CA ALA A 328 -1.99 8.34 33.23
C ALA A 328 -1.06 7.21 32.78
N LEU A 329 -1.10 6.82 31.51
CA LEU A 329 -0.22 5.79 30.94
C LEU A 329 1.16 6.31 30.52
N ARG A 330 1.33 7.62 30.35
CA ARG A 330 2.57 8.23 29.83
C ARG A 330 3.84 7.75 30.52
N PRO A 331 3.94 7.72 31.87
CA PRO A 331 5.19 7.35 32.54
C PRO A 331 5.63 5.91 32.18
N ALA A 332 4.68 4.99 32.06
CA ALA A 332 4.97 3.59 31.70
C ALA A 332 5.39 3.44 30.22
N TRP A 333 5.06 4.42 29.39
CA TRP A 333 5.34 4.38 27.93
C TRP A 333 6.55 5.18 27.49
N GLU A 334 7.21 5.94 28.38
CA GLU A 334 8.32 6.82 28.02
C GLU A 334 9.51 6.04 27.44
N ALA A 335 9.89 4.92 28.04
CA ALA A 335 10.99 4.09 27.53
C ALA A 335 10.68 3.51 26.12
N ARG A 336 9.42 3.12 25.90
CA ARG A 336 8.96 2.62 24.60
C ARG A 336 8.96 3.73 23.54
N ALA A 337 8.56 4.95 23.94
CA ALA A 337 8.58 6.10 23.05
C ALA A 337 10.01 6.45 22.63
N ARG A 338 10.97 6.46 23.56
CA ARG A 338 12.40 6.69 23.25
C ARG A 338 12.94 5.65 22.26
N HIS A 339 12.62 4.37 22.46
CA HIS A 339 13.02 3.32 21.53
C HIS A 339 12.45 3.54 20.12
N ALA A 340 11.15 3.82 20.01
CA ALA A 340 10.50 4.09 18.72
C ALA A 340 10.97 5.39 18.06
N GLU A 341 11.29 6.42 18.86
CA GLU A 341 11.87 7.69 18.39
C GLU A 341 13.28 7.48 17.81
N ALA A 342 14.10 6.66 18.46
CA ALA A 342 15.43 6.30 17.95
C ALA A 342 15.33 5.51 16.63
N MET A 343 14.42 4.54 16.56
CA MET A 343 14.15 3.80 15.30
C MET A 343 13.70 4.73 14.18
N ALA A 344 12.76 5.63 14.46
CA ALA A 344 12.26 6.59 13.49
C ALA A 344 13.35 7.56 13.00
N GLN A 345 14.31 7.93 13.88
CA GLN A 345 15.46 8.73 13.47
C GLN A 345 16.42 7.95 12.57
N LEU A 346 16.69 6.69 12.89
CA LEU A 346 17.52 5.82 12.02
C LEU A 346 16.86 5.62 10.65
N GLU A 347 15.54 5.48 10.62
CA GLU A 347 14.79 5.41 9.35
C GLU A 347 14.99 6.67 8.52
N MET A 348 14.92 7.86 9.16
CA MET A 348 15.16 9.13 8.48
C MET A 348 16.60 9.28 8.00
N ASP A 349 17.58 8.95 8.85
CA ASP A 349 18.99 8.98 8.48
C ASP A 349 19.28 7.99 7.32
N GLY A 350 18.69 6.80 7.34
CA GLY A 350 18.83 5.80 6.29
C GLY A 350 18.16 6.18 4.96
N ILE A 351 17.16 7.07 4.98
CA ILE A 351 16.60 7.62 3.74
C ILE A 351 17.64 8.48 3.03
N ASP A 352 18.40 9.32 3.77
CA ASP A 352 19.45 10.16 3.18
C ASP A 352 20.57 9.31 2.55
N ASP A 353 21.01 8.24 3.22
CA ASP A 353 21.99 7.29 2.69
C ASP A 353 21.49 6.58 1.43
N ASN A 354 20.22 6.18 1.41
CA ASN A 354 19.59 5.55 0.26
C ASN A 354 19.45 6.50 -0.93
N ILE A 355 19.19 7.80 -0.68
CA ILE A 355 19.11 8.80 -1.75
C ILE A 355 20.44 8.90 -2.48
N GLU A 356 21.56 8.91 -1.77
CA GLU A 356 22.88 8.95 -2.41
C GLU A 356 23.10 7.73 -3.31
N GLU A 357 22.84 6.52 -2.82
CA GLU A 357 22.94 5.30 -3.64
C GLU A 357 22.00 5.34 -4.85
N LEU A 358 20.75 5.75 -4.65
CA LEU A 358 19.77 5.88 -5.73
C LEU A 358 20.23 6.88 -6.80
N MET A 359 20.80 8.01 -6.40
CA MET A 359 21.29 9.04 -7.32
C MET A 359 22.51 8.54 -8.12
N LEU A 360 23.45 7.83 -7.49
CA LEU A 360 24.59 7.23 -8.18
C LEU A 360 24.14 6.17 -9.18
N ARG A 361 23.25 5.28 -8.79
CA ARG A 361 22.69 4.23 -9.66
C ARG A 361 21.88 4.83 -10.81
N SER A 362 21.06 5.85 -10.54
CA SER A 362 20.27 6.53 -11.58
C SER A 362 21.16 7.24 -12.60
N ALA A 363 22.30 7.78 -12.18
CA ALA A 363 23.29 8.38 -13.05
C ALA A 363 24.20 7.36 -13.77
N CYS A 364 23.89 6.08 -13.71
CA CYS A 364 24.70 4.99 -14.23
C CYS A 364 26.15 5.00 -13.70
N LEU A 365 26.29 5.39 -12.45
CA LEU A 365 27.54 5.27 -11.69
C LEU A 365 27.38 4.09 -10.71
N ALA A 366 28.36 3.21 -10.72
CA ALA A 366 28.40 2.14 -9.71
C ALA A 366 28.66 2.77 -8.34
N PRO A 367 27.83 2.50 -7.32
CA PRO A 367 28.18 2.91 -5.96
C PRO A 367 29.44 2.16 -5.51
N PRO A 368 30.26 2.76 -4.63
CA PRO A 368 31.49 2.15 -4.13
C PRO A 368 31.24 0.81 -3.39
N ALA A 369 30.09 0.61 -2.81
CA ALA A 369 29.56 -0.67 -2.36
C ALA A 369 28.03 -0.57 -2.39
N PRO A 370 27.30 -1.45 -3.07
CA PRO A 370 25.85 -1.46 -3.01
C PRO A 370 25.44 -1.78 -1.56
N LYS A 371 24.82 -0.84 -0.90
CA LYS A 371 24.37 -1.04 0.49
C LYS A 371 23.18 -1.99 0.57
N GLY A 372 22.47 -2.19 -0.56
CA GLY A 372 21.32 -3.11 -0.66
C GLY A 372 20.19 -2.83 0.35
N ILE A 373 20.21 -1.64 0.96
CA ILE A 373 19.37 -1.27 2.10
C ILE A 373 17.90 -1.48 1.78
N MET A 374 17.47 -1.09 0.59
CA MET A 374 16.07 -1.22 0.20
C MET A 374 15.62 -2.68 0.07
N SER A 375 16.43 -3.50 -0.61
CA SER A 375 16.12 -4.93 -0.79
C SER A 375 16.15 -5.68 0.54
N GLU A 376 17.13 -5.40 1.40
CA GLU A 376 17.24 -6.02 2.72
C GLU A 376 16.10 -5.60 3.65
N ARG A 377 15.74 -4.30 3.66
CA ARG A 377 14.63 -3.75 4.42
C ARG A 377 13.30 -4.39 4.03
N LEU A 378 13.01 -4.47 2.72
CA LEU A 378 11.79 -5.12 2.22
C LEU A 378 11.75 -6.62 2.53
N ARG A 379 12.90 -7.30 2.53
CA ARG A 379 13.02 -8.72 2.86
C ARG A 379 12.83 -9.03 4.34
N LEU A 380 13.39 -8.20 5.21
CA LEU A 380 13.34 -8.39 6.67
C LEU A 380 12.08 -7.79 7.29
N GLY A 381 11.51 -6.77 6.65
CA GLY A 381 10.52 -5.86 7.21
C GLY A 381 11.17 -4.73 8.02
N ASP A 382 10.49 -3.60 8.06
CA ASP A 382 11.03 -2.35 8.59
C ASP A 382 11.47 -2.43 10.06
N ALA A 383 10.61 -2.99 10.91
CA ALA A 383 10.88 -3.02 12.34
C ALA A 383 12.09 -3.91 12.68
N VAL A 384 12.23 -5.08 12.04
CA VAL A 384 13.38 -5.98 12.23
C VAL A 384 14.65 -5.32 11.69
N TYR A 385 14.57 -4.71 10.51
CA TYR A 385 15.70 -4.04 9.87
C TYR A 385 16.27 -2.92 10.75
N TRP A 386 15.42 -2.02 11.26
CA TRP A 386 15.86 -0.87 12.04
C TRP A 386 16.20 -1.22 13.47
N SER A 387 15.47 -2.14 14.13
CA SER A 387 15.80 -2.57 15.49
C SER A 387 17.17 -3.24 15.59
N GLY A 388 17.57 -4.00 14.58
CA GLY A 388 18.89 -4.60 14.50
C GLY A 388 20.04 -3.60 14.35
N ARG A 389 19.74 -2.33 14.05
CA ARG A 389 20.72 -1.23 13.86
C ARG A 389 20.73 -0.22 14.99
N LEU A 390 19.85 -0.38 15.98
CA LEU A 390 19.88 0.50 17.15
C LEU A 390 21.19 0.35 17.90
N PRO A 391 21.80 1.48 18.32
CA PRO A 391 23.01 1.42 19.12
C PRO A 391 22.71 0.83 20.49
N THR A 392 23.62 0.01 20.98
CA THR A 392 23.60 -0.53 22.35
C THR A 392 24.10 0.48 23.38
N ASP A 393 24.87 1.49 22.94
CA ASP A 393 25.32 2.59 23.77
C ASP A 393 24.16 3.53 24.11
N PRO A 394 23.85 3.76 25.40
CA PRO A 394 22.77 4.66 25.83
C PRO A 394 22.94 6.10 25.35
N ALA A 395 24.17 6.61 25.28
CA ALA A 395 24.41 8.00 24.85
C ALA A 395 24.15 8.17 23.34
N ALA A 396 24.52 7.18 22.53
CA ALA A 396 24.21 7.17 21.11
C ALA A 396 22.70 7.04 20.86
N LEU A 397 22.00 6.22 21.66
CA LEU A 397 20.53 6.12 21.61
C LEU A 397 19.87 7.46 21.94
N ASP A 398 20.34 8.15 22.99
CA ASP A 398 19.81 9.46 23.40
C ASP A 398 20.08 10.55 22.36
N ALA A 399 21.18 10.47 21.64
CA ALA A 399 21.46 11.38 20.52
C ALA A 399 20.44 11.19 19.38
N LEU A 400 20.06 9.94 19.05
CA LEU A 400 19.00 9.66 18.07
C LEU A 400 17.66 10.25 18.53
N VAL A 401 17.26 9.98 19.77
CA VAL A 401 16.01 10.49 20.36
C VAL A 401 15.98 12.02 20.33
N SER A 402 17.10 12.66 20.70
CA SER A 402 17.22 14.13 20.72
C SER A 402 17.05 14.73 19.33
N ARG A 403 17.67 14.12 18.29
CA ARG A 403 17.50 14.57 16.90
C ARG A 403 16.05 14.41 16.43
N HIS A 404 15.43 13.26 16.72
CA HIS A 404 14.03 13.01 16.37
C HIS A 404 13.10 14.04 17.02
N ARG A 405 13.27 14.30 18.32
CA ARG A 405 12.47 15.31 19.04
C ARG A 405 12.72 16.72 18.51
N ALA A 406 13.97 17.08 18.22
CA ALA A 406 14.32 18.39 17.64
C ALA A 406 13.59 18.62 16.31
N ALA A 407 13.54 17.62 15.43
CA ALA A 407 12.81 17.68 14.16
C ALA A 407 11.29 17.85 14.35
N ARG A 408 10.75 17.51 15.52
CA ARG A 408 9.34 17.64 15.92
C ARG A 408 9.07 18.85 16.83
N GLY A 409 9.98 19.81 16.91
CA GLY A 409 9.85 20.98 17.80
C GLY A 409 9.94 20.61 19.28
N GLY A 410 10.80 19.66 19.65
CA GLY A 410 11.03 19.20 21.00
C GLY A 410 10.01 18.18 21.53
N LYS A 411 9.06 17.74 20.70
CA LYS A 411 7.94 16.88 21.11
C LYS A 411 8.28 15.40 21.00
N SER A 412 7.93 14.63 22.05
CA SER A 412 7.93 13.18 22.07
C SER A 412 6.82 12.60 21.19
N LEU A 413 6.91 11.30 20.86
CA LEU A 413 5.80 10.54 20.27
C LEU A 413 4.55 10.47 21.16
N LEU A 414 4.70 10.68 22.46
CA LEU A 414 3.60 10.77 23.42
C LEU A 414 2.92 12.15 23.44
N ASP A 415 3.48 13.16 22.78
CA ASP A 415 2.88 14.48 22.66
C ASP A 415 1.98 14.57 21.43
N ALA A 416 1.01 15.47 21.46
CA ALA A 416 0.19 15.74 20.27
C ALA A 416 1.10 16.23 19.12
N PRO A 417 0.86 15.78 17.89
CA PRO A 417 1.60 16.30 16.74
C PRO A 417 1.45 17.83 16.67
N PRO A 418 2.44 18.55 16.14
CA PRO A 418 2.28 19.98 15.89
C PRO A 418 1.03 20.19 15.03
N ALA A 419 0.26 21.23 15.33
CA ALA A 419 -0.89 21.57 14.49
C ALA A 419 -0.41 21.75 13.05
N ALA A 420 -1.12 21.14 12.11
CA ALA A 420 -0.85 21.39 10.71
C ALA A 420 -0.93 22.91 10.44
N PRO A 421 -0.01 23.51 9.68
CA PRO A 421 -0.12 24.91 9.32
C PRO A 421 -1.49 25.14 8.68
N THR A 422 -2.28 26.02 9.28
CA THR A 422 -3.59 26.37 8.74
C THR A 422 -3.40 26.96 7.35
N ALA A 423 -4.18 26.48 6.38
CA ALA A 423 -4.12 26.90 4.98
C ALA A 423 -4.30 28.44 4.76
N ALA A 424 -4.61 29.19 5.83
CA ALA A 424 -4.76 30.64 5.83
C ALA A 424 -3.47 31.44 5.66
N SER A 425 -2.31 30.79 5.65
CA SER A 425 -1.01 31.47 5.56
C SER A 425 -0.34 31.40 4.18
N ALA A 426 -1.01 30.87 3.16
CA ALA A 426 -0.48 30.96 1.81
C ALA A 426 -0.65 32.41 1.33
N PRO A 427 0.42 33.17 1.06
CA PRO A 427 0.30 34.49 0.47
C PRO A 427 -0.42 34.34 -0.87
N ALA A 428 -1.45 35.18 -1.09
CA ALA A 428 -2.09 35.31 -2.39
C ALA A 428 -0.98 35.48 -3.45
N ARG A 429 -0.91 34.58 -4.40
CA ARG A 429 0.01 34.74 -5.53
C ARG A 429 -0.38 36.01 -6.28
N PRO A 430 0.58 36.89 -6.61
CA PRO A 430 0.32 38.10 -7.40
C PRO A 430 -0.17 37.75 -8.81
#